data_abce80f10f9b7fe9e356efc45f3486aa
#
_entry.id   abce80f10f9b7fe9e356efc45f3486aa
#
_cell.length_a   1.000
_cell.length_b   1.000
_cell.length_c   1.000
_cell.angle_alpha   90.00
_cell.angle_beta   90.00
_cell.angle_gamma   90.00
#
_symmetry.space_group_name_H-M   'P 1'
#
loop_
_entity.id
_entity.type
_entity.pdbx_description
1 polymer ?
#
loop_
_entity_poly.entity_id
_entity_poly.type
_entity_poly.pdbx_seq_one_letter_code
_entity_poly.pdbx_strand_id
1 'polypeptide(L)'
;MLLSPLKSLLPNRPLPLPIVNGPFRGATIRLNPRCSLRKVFGLYEHELNSWLNQVLPQVNMVLDVGANDGYFTFGCATALRRLKKTAQIVAFEPIDVHFADLQTTLQDSKQSDITFHLHHTKVGACDTEGTVTLDAIALQHGIGKPGDRALIKIDVEGAELEVIAGASQWLNPQHFFLIEVHEEAFLKQLKQQFGDRGIPLKQVNQHPLPILGRETRSPLNWWLVSALPAP
;
A
#
# COMPACT_ATOMS: atom_id res chain seq x y z
N MET A 1 -23.93 5.68 -12.74
CA MET A 1 -24.15 6.11 -14.13
C MET A 1 -24.27 7.64 -14.31
N LEU A 2 -24.55 8.45 -13.27
CA LEU A 2 -24.77 9.91 -13.37
C LEU A 2 -23.52 10.79 -13.55
N LEU A 3 -22.30 10.26 -13.36
CA LEU A 3 -21.05 11.03 -13.41
C LEU A 3 -20.25 10.85 -14.72
N SER A 4 -20.72 10.04 -15.65
CA SER A 4 -20.01 9.72 -16.89
C SER A 4 -19.75 10.93 -17.80
N PRO A 5 -20.71 11.84 -18.05
CA PRO A 5 -20.47 13.01 -18.93
C PRO A 5 -19.53 14.05 -18.29
N LEU A 6 -19.54 14.20 -16.96
CA LEU A 6 -18.63 15.12 -16.28
C LEU A 6 -17.16 14.64 -16.30
N LYS A 7 -16.95 13.33 -16.24
CA LYS A 7 -15.58 12.77 -16.30
C LYS A 7 -14.90 13.02 -17.64
N SER A 8 -15.66 13.10 -18.75
CA SER A 8 -15.09 13.36 -20.08
C SER A 8 -14.51 14.77 -20.23
N LEU A 9 -14.94 15.72 -19.40
CA LEU A 9 -14.42 17.09 -19.39
C LEU A 9 -13.09 17.22 -18.64
N LEU A 10 -12.73 16.21 -17.84
CA LEU A 10 -11.47 16.23 -17.10
C LEU A 10 -10.29 15.83 -18.01
N PRO A 11 -9.07 16.33 -17.75
CA PRO A 11 -7.86 15.90 -18.45
C PRO A 11 -7.68 14.38 -18.36
N ASN A 12 -7.27 13.75 -19.46
CA ASN A 12 -6.96 12.32 -19.49
C ASN A 12 -5.44 12.09 -19.43
N ARG A 13 -4.81 12.60 -18.41
CA ARG A 13 -3.38 12.43 -18.12
C ARG A 13 -3.14 12.58 -16.62
N PRO A 14 -2.07 11.97 -16.07
CA PRO A 14 -1.68 12.19 -14.70
C PRO A 14 -1.35 13.66 -14.42
N LEU A 15 -1.91 14.19 -13.33
CA LEU A 15 -1.68 15.54 -12.82
C LEU A 15 -1.42 15.46 -11.31
N PRO A 16 -0.63 16.37 -10.74
CA PRO A 16 -0.49 16.47 -9.29
C PRO A 16 -1.82 16.91 -8.68
N LEU A 17 -2.48 15.99 -7.97
CA LEU A 17 -3.77 16.21 -7.33
C LEU A 17 -3.64 16.03 -5.82
N PRO A 18 -4.23 16.94 -5.00
CA PRO A 18 -4.23 16.79 -3.56
C PRO A 18 -5.26 15.75 -3.11
N ILE A 19 -4.92 14.95 -2.12
CA ILE A 19 -5.86 14.10 -1.39
C ILE A 19 -6.49 14.95 -0.29
N VAL A 20 -7.81 15.15 -0.35
CA VAL A 20 -8.48 16.11 0.53
C VAL A 20 -9.03 15.51 1.82
N ASN A 21 -9.17 14.19 1.89
CA ASN A 21 -9.75 13.50 3.05
C ASN A 21 -9.09 12.14 3.32
N GLY A 22 -9.48 11.48 4.41
CA GLY A 22 -8.98 10.17 4.82
C GLY A 22 -7.59 10.20 5.47
N PRO A 23 -6.98 9.03 5.70
CA PRO A 23 -5.66 8.92 6.33
C PRO A 23 -4.57 9.64 5.55
N PHE A 24 -4.69 9.72 4.23
CA PHE A 24 -3.71 10.29 3.32
C PHE A 24 -3.94 11.77 2.98
N ARG A 25 -4.88 12.44 3.66
CA ARG A 25 -5.16 13.87 3.40
C ARG A 25 -3.89 14.72 3.44
N GLY A 26 -3.77 15.62 2.48
CA GLY A 26 -2.63 16.51 2.34
C GLY A 26 -1.51 15.95 1.46
N ALA A 27 -1.56 14.68 1.05
CA ALA A 27 -0.68 14.16 0.03
C ALA A 27 -1.00 14.79 -1.33
N THR A 28 0.03 15.05 -2.13
CA THR A 28 -0.12 15.44 -3.54
C THR A 28 0.50 14.33 -4.38
N ILE A 29 -0.30 13.75 -5.27
CA ILE A 29 0.07 12.55 -6.03
C ILE A 29 -0.31 12.76 -7.49
N ARG A 30 0.49 12.22 -8.40
CA ARG A 30 0.20 12.26 -9.84
C ARG A 30 -0.89 11.24 -10.18
N LEU A 31 -2.11 11.72 -10.32
CA LEU A 31 -3.29 10.89 -10.57
C LEU A 31 -4.01 11.34 -11.84
N ASN A 32 -4.58 10.41 -12.58
CA ASN A 32 -5.47 10.73 -13.69
C ASN A 32 -6.87 11.09 -13.14
N PRO A 33 -7.32 12.36 -13.27
CA PRO A 33 -8.58 12.81 -12.67
C PRO A 33 -9.81 12.09 -13.24
N ARG A 34 -9.74 11.49 -14.44
CA ARG A 34 -10.88 10.74 -15.00
C ARG A 34 -11.20 9.46 -14.25
N CYS A 35 -10.20 8.79 -13.70
CA CYS A 35 -10.37 7.49 -13.03
C CYS A 35 -10.08 7.54 -11.52
N SER A 36 -9.36 8.55 -11.02
CA SER A 36 -8.85 8.56 -9.66
C SER A 36 -9.60 9.51 -8.69
N LEU A 37 -10.81 9.97 -9.01
CA LEU A 37 -11.56 10.89 -8.12
C LEU A 37 -11.79 10.32 -6.73
N ARG A 38 -12.01 8.99 -6.60
CA ARG A 38 -12.14 8.36 -5.27
C ARG A 38 -10.87 8.54 -4.44
N LYS A 39 -9.69 8.42 -5.05
CA LYS A 39 -8.40 8.68 -4.40
C LYS A 39 -8.31 10.13 -3.93
N VAL A 40 -8.64 11.09 -4.79
CA VAL A 40 -8.64 12.54 -4.44
C VAL A 40 -9.53 12.83 -3.23
N PHE A 41 -10.71 12.24 -3.15
CA PHE A 41 -11.65 12.46 -2.04
C PHE A 41 -11.38 11.55 -0.82
N GLY A 42 -10.35 10.71 -0.83
CA GLY A 42 -10.04 9.77 0.25
C GLY A 42 -11.11 8.68 0.44
N LEU A 43 -11.82 8.37 -0.66
CA LEU A 43 -12.90 7.38 -0.71
C LEU A 43 -12.46 6.06 -1.37
N TYR A 44 -11.25 6.02 -1.90
CA TYR A 44 -10.65 4.80 -2.43
C TYR A 44 -10.26 3.91 -1.26
N GLU A 45 -10.68 2.65 -1.29
CA GLU A 45 -10.44 1.67 -0.22
C GLU A 45 -10.79 2.20 1.19
N HIS A 46 -11.85 2.99 1.28
CA HIS A 46 -12.24 3.71 2.50
C HIS A 46 -12.53 2.78 3.69
N GLU A 47 -12.82 1.51 3.43
CA GLU A 47 -12.97 0.46 4.44
C GLU A 47 -11.71 0.23 5.27
N LEU A 48 -10.54 0.57 4.72
CA LEU A 48 -9.25 0.47 5.39
C LEU A 48 -8.90 1.68 6.25
N ASN A 49 -9.60 2.80 6.07
CA ASN A 49 -9.26 4.08 6.70
C ASN A 49 -9.17 4.01 8.22
N SER A 50 -10.11 3.30 8.86
CA SER A 50 -10.12 3.15 10.32
C SER A 50 -8.89 2.38 10.82
N TRP A 51 -8.54 1.29 10.13
CA TRP A 51 -7.38 0.48 10.46
C TRP A 51 -6.07 1.25 10.23
N LEU A 52 -5.94 1.92 9.09
CA LEU A 52 -4.76 2.74 8.76
C LEU A 52 -4.53 3.86 9.79
N ASN A 53 -5.60 4.54 10.23
CA ASN A 53 -5.49 5.58 11.26
C ASN A 53 -4.97 5.04 12.61
N GLN A 54 -5.20 3.76 12.90
CA GLN A 54 -4.70 3.12 14.13
C GLN A 54 -3.27 2.60 13.96
N VAL A 55 -2.88 2.15 12.76
CA VAL A 55 -1.55 1.56 12.49
C VAL A 55 -0.49 2.62 12.25
N LEU A 56 -0.78 3.65 11.44
CA LEU A 56 0.23 4.65 11.04
C LEU A 56 0.94 5.34 12.23
N PRO A 57 0.27 5.64 13.36
CA PRO A 57 0.98 6.17 14.53
C PRO A 57 1.98 5.19 15.15
N GLN A 58 1.86 3.90 14.90
CA GLN A 58 2.65 2.85 15.54
C GLN A 58 3.88 2.43 14.75
N VAL A 59 4.01 2.85 13.48
CA VAL A 59 5.09 2.41 12.58
C VAL A 59 6.12 3.51 12.32
N ASN A 60 7.33 3.11 12.00
CA ASN A 60 8.42 3.96 11.53
C ASN A 60 8.92 3.51 10.14
N MET A 61 8.25 2.54 9.54
CA MET A 61 8.60 1.99 8.24
C MET A 61 7.35 1.60 7.46
N VAL A 62 7.42 1.75 6.14
CA VAL A 62 6.39 1.25 5.21
C VAL A 62 7.08 0.49 4.08
N LEU A 63 6.61 -0.73 3.81
CA LEU A 63 6.94 -1.47 2.59
C LEU A 63 5.68 -1.52 1.74
N ASP A 64 5.75 -0.96 0.54
CA ASP A 64 4.63 -0.89 -0.42
C ASP A 64 4.96 -1.78 -1.63
N VAL A 65 4.50 -3.01 -1.60
CA VAL A 65 4.71 -4.00 -2.66
C VAL A 65 3.53 -3.93 -3.63
N GLY A 66 3.81 -3.49 -4.87
CA GLY A 66 2.81 -3.10 -5.85
C GLY A 66 2.35 -1.65 -5.62
N ALA A 67 3.29 -0.71 -5.74
CA ALA A 67 3.04 0.69 -5.40
C ALA A 67 2.17 1.43 -6.43
N ASN A 68 2.07 0.94 -7.66
CA ASN A 68 1.28 1.50 -8.74
C ASN A 68 1.54 3.02 -8.90
N ASP A 69 0.50 3.86 -8.89
CA ASP A 69 0.58 5.32 -9.01
C ASP A 69 1.12 6.04 -7.75
N GLY A 70 1.49 5.30 -6.71
CA GLY A 70 2.05 5.84 -5.47
C GLY A 70 1.02 6.36 -4.47
N TYR A 71 -0.27 6.08 -4.66
CA TYR A 71 -1.31 6.53 -3.74
C TYR A 71 -1.02 6.11 -2.29
N PHE A 72 -0.68 4.85 -2.08
CA PHE A 72 -0.35 4.35 -0.76
C PHE A 72 1.02 4.85 -0.27
N THR A 73 2.05 4.76 -1.11
CA THR A 73 3.43 5.21 -0.84
C THR A 73 3.47 6.64 -0.30
N PHE A 74 2.99 7.61 -1.09
CA PHE A 74 3.04 9.04 -0.73
C PHE A 74 1.95 9.45 0.26
N GLY A 75 0.84 8.71 0.27
CA GLY A 75 -0.19 8.82 1.29
C GLY A 75 0.35 8.53 2.69
N CYS A 76 1.02 7.39 2.86
CA CYS A 76 1.68 7.02 4.12
C CYS A 76 2.77 8.01 4.51
N ALA A 77 3.62 8.44 3.56
CA ALA A 77 4.64 9.45 3.82
C ALA A 77 4.04 10.73 4.40
N THR A 78 2.98 11.23 3.79
CA THR A 78 2.29 12.44 4.25
C THR A 78 1.64 12.26 5.61
N ALA A 79 1.04 11.09 5.86
CA ALA A 79 0.43 10.78 7.14
C ALA A 79 1.48 10.71 8.26
N LEU A 80 2.61 10.03 8.03
CA LEU A 80 3.72 9.93 8.99
C LEU A 80 4.33 11.30 9.29
N ARG A 81 4.52 12.14 8.29
CA ARG A 81 5.00 13.52 8.47
C ARG A 81 4.04 14.36 9.30
N ARG A 82 2.70 14.25 9.07
CA ARG A 82 1.70 14.91 9.91
C ARG A 82 1.78 14.45 11.38
N LEU A 83 2.17 13.22 11.60
CA LEU A 83 2.42 12.65 12.93
C LEU A 83 3.79 13.03 13.50
N LYS A 84 4.57 13.86 12.77
CA LYS A 84 5.93 14.28 13.13
C LYS A 84 6.89 13.11 13.34
N LYS A 85 6.76 12.08 12.50
CA LYS A 85 7.61 10.88 12.56
C LYS A 85 8.67 10.94 11.49
N THR A 86 9.89 10.54 11.83
CA THR A 86 10.91 10.12 10.87
C THR A 86 10.62 8.68 10.49
N ALA A 87 10.64 8.37 9.20
CA ALA A 87 10.32 7.03 8.73
C ALA A 87 11.06 6.69 7.42
N GLN A 88 11.12 5.39 7.12
CA GLN A 88 11.61 4.87 5.85
C GLN A 88 10.45 4.27 5.06
N ILE A 89 10.42 4.54 3.76
CA ILE A 89 9.43 3.96 2.85
C ILE A 89 10.19 3.27 1.72
N VAL A 90 9.89 1.98 1.56
CA VAL A 90 10.42 1.16 0.47
C VAL A 90 9.25 0.78 -0.42
N ALA A 91 9.30 1.15 -1.69
CA ALA A 91 8.23 0.90 -2.64
C ALA A 91 8.73 0.12 -3.85
N PHE A 92 7.94 -0.85 -4.29
CA PHE A 92 8.25 -1.74 -5.40
C PHE A 92 7.15 -1.63 -6.46
N GLU A 93 7.56 -1.36 -7.69
CA GLU A 93 6.66 -1.28 -8.84
C GLU A 93 7.39 -1.77 -10.10
N PRO A 94 6.94 -2.88 -10.70
CA PRO A 94 7.61 -3.44 -11.87
C PRO A 94 7.22 -2.78 -13.20
N ILE A 95 6.12 -2.02 -13.25
CA ILE A 95 5.60 -1.46 -14.51
C ILE A 95 6.22 -0.09 -14.77
N ASP A 96 6.90 0.05 -15.91
CA ASP A 96 7.66 1.25 -16.31
C ASP A 96 6.90 2.56 -16.13
N VAL A 97 5.65 2.62 -16.60
CA VAL A 97 4.85 3.85 -16.58
C VAL A 97 4.48 4.25 -15.15
N HIS A 98 4.16 3.29 -14.29
CA HIS A 98 3.84 3.55 -12.90
C HIS A 98 5.08 3.91 -12.10
N PHE A 99 6.20 3.23 -12.35
CA PHE A 99 7.46 3.56 -11.70
C PHE A 99 7.96 4.97 -12.07
N ALA A 100 7.79 5.40 -13.32
CA ALA A 100 8.10 6.76 -13.76
C ALA A 100 7.22 7.82 -13.05
N ASP A 101 5.93 7.52 -12.82
CA ASP A 101 5.03 8.38 -12.04
C ASP A 101 5.46 8.47 -10.56
N LEU A 102 5.90 7.35 -9.96
CA LEU A 102 6.49 7.34 -8.61
C LEU A 102 7.73 8.23 -8.52
N GLN A 103 8.67 8.09 -9.44
CA GLN A 103 9.90 8.89 -9.48
C GLN A 103 9.57 10.38 -9.62
N THR A 104 8.64 10.74 -10.51
CA THR A 104 8.23 12.12 -10.72
C THR A 104 7.55 12.70 -9.47
N THR A 105 6.67 11.93 -8.83
CA THR A 105 6.00 12.35 -7.59
C THR A 105 7.03 12.56 -6.46
N LEU A 106 8.05 11.70 -6.37
CA LEU A 106 9.12 11.86 -5.38
C LEU A 106 9.93 13.14 -5.62
N GLN A 107 10.30 13.44 -6.88
CA GLN A 107 11.03 14.66 -7.24
C GLN A 107 10.23 15.93 -6.90
N ASP A 108 8.92 15.90 -7.10
CA ASP A 108 8.02 17.01 -6.78
C ASP A 108 7.77 17.16 -5.27
N SER A 109 8.11 16.13 -4.48
CA SER A 109 7.85 16.09 -3.04
C SER A 109 8.99 16.72 -2.24
N LYS A 110 8.66 17.65 -1.33
CA LYS A 110 9.61 18.23 -0.36
C LYS A 110 9.51 17.49 0.99
N GLN A 111 9.97 16.25 1.04
CA GLN A 111 9.80 15.41 2.24
C GLN A 111 11.15 15.12 2.88
N SER A 112 11.62 16.00 3.76
CA SER A 112 12.93 15.89 4.44
C SER A 112 12.98 14.82 5.52
N ASP A 113 11.84 14.49 6.14
CA ASP A 113 11.80 13.59 7.31
C ASP A 113 11.49 12.13 6.95
N ILE A 114 11.27 11.87 5.67
CA ILE A 114 10.97 10.55 5.13
C ILE A 114 12.07 10.14 4.15
N THR A 115 12.69 9.00 4.38
CA THR A 115 13.64 8.39 3.45
C THR A 115 12.90 7.45 2.52
N PHE A 116 13.09 7.62 1.19
CA PHE A 116 12.48 6.76 0.19
C PHE A 116 13.50 5.88 -0.50
N HIS A 117 13.11 4.63 -0.72
CA HIS A 117 13.79 3.66 -1.57
C HIS A 117 12.78 3.14 -2.59
N LEU A 118 12.93 3.55 -3.85
CA LEU A 118 12.05 3.10 -4.94
C LEU A 118 12.77 2.02 -5.75
N HIS A 119 12.13 0.88 -5.91
CA HIS A 119 12.65 -0.26 -6.65
C HIS A 119 11.80 -0.57 -7.86
N HIS A 120 12.42 -0.48 -9.05
CA HIS A 120 11.80 -0.88 -10.31
C HIS A 120 11.96 -2.37 -10.52
N THR A 121 11.21 -3.18 -9.77
CA THR A 121 11.35 -4.63 -9.75
C THR A 121 10.11 -5.30 -9.17
N LYS A 122 9.96 -6.59 -9.41
CA LYS A 122 8.99 -7.45 -8.71
C LYS A 122 9.54 -7.88 -7.36
N VAL A 123 8.63 -8.22 -6.45
CA VAL A 123 8.96 -8.92 -5.21
C VAL A 123 8.45 -10.35 -5.31
N GLY A 124 9.27 -11.33 -4.89
CA GLY A 124 8.92 -12.74 -4.98
C GLY A 124 9.68 -13.61 -3.99
N ALA A 125 9.63 -14.93 -4.21
CA ALA A 125 10.15 -15.94 -3.29
C ALA A 125 11.69 -16.07 -3.30
N CYS A 126 12.34 -15.64 -4.38
CA CYS A 126 13.79 -15.71 -4.53
C CYS A 126 14.32 -14.55 -5.38
N ASP A 127 15.59 -14.21 -5.17
CA ASP A 127 16.27 -13.19 -5.95
C ASP A 127 16.64 -13.75 -7.32
N THR A 128 16.16 -13.07 -8.38
CA THR A 128 16.44 -13.39 -9.79
C THR A 128 16.59 -12.11 -10.59
N GLU A 129 16.87 -12.19 -11.89
CA GLU A 129 16.79 -11.02 -12.75
C GLU A 129 15.36 -10.45 -12.76
N GLY A 130 15.20 -9.19 -12.30
CA GLY A 130 13.92 -8.49 -12.23
C GLY A 130 13.00 -8.88 -11.07
N THR A 131 13.47 -9.69 -10.11
CA THR A 131 12.73 -10.06 -8.91
C THR A 131 13.66 -10.05 -7.70
N VAL A 132 13.19 -9.47 -6.59
CA VAL A 132 13.92 -9.41 -5.31
C VAL A 132 13.07 -9.98 -4.19
N THR A 133 13.70 -10.45 -3.12
CA THR A 133 13.01 -10.82 -1.88
C THR A 133 12.94 -9.63 -0.94
N LEU A 134 11.92 -9.56 -0.09
CA LEU A 134 11.88 -8.54 0.99
C LEU A 134 13.04 -8.73 1.98
N ASP A 135 13.49 -9.96 2.19
CA ASP A 135 14.60 -10.27 3.06
C ASP A 135 15.94 -9.72 2.51
N ALA A 136 16.18 -9.83 1.20
CA ALA A 136 17.36 -9.25 0.55
C ALA A 136 17.35 -7.70 0.61
N ILE A 137 16.19 -7.08 0.39
CA ILE A 137 16.01 -5.63 0.52
C ILE A 137 16.25 -5.14 1.93
N ALA A 138 15.82 -5.91 2.94
CA ALA A 138 16.11 -5.57 4.33
C ALA A 138 17.62 -5.55 4.62
N LEU A 139 18.34 -6.53 4.12
CA LEU A 139 19.80 -6.57 4.24
C LEU A 139 20.46 -5.42 3.49
N GLN A 140 20.04 -5.16 2.26
CA GLN A 140 20.59 -4.09 1.39
C GLN A 140 20.47 -2.70 2.03
N HIS A 141 19.32 -2.38 2.62
CA HIS A 141 19.06 -1.07 3.21
C HIS A 141 19.30 -1.02 4.73
N GLY A 142 19.66 -2.14 5.34
CA GLY A 142 19.88 -2.23 6.78
C GLY A 142 18.63 -1.92 7.60
N ILE A 143 17.45 -2.37 7.11
CA ILE A 143 16.12 -2.18 7.73
C ILE A 143 15.59 -3.49 8.31
N GLY A 144 14.44 -3.43 9.01
CA GLY A 144 13.87 -4.62 9.66
C GLY A 144 14.64 -5.02 10.92
N LYS A 145 15.34 -4.08 11.56
CA LYS A 145 16.11 -4.30 12.77
C LYS A 145 15.20 -4.40 14.01
N PRO A 146 15.70 -4.95 15.13
CA PRO A 146 14.99 -4.86 16.39
C PRO A 146 14.61 -3.41 16.73
N GLY A 147 13.33 -3.17 16.97
CA GLY A 147 12.77 -1.84 17.20
C GLY A 147 12.09 -1.21 15.99
N ASP A 148 12.33 -1.71 14.76
CA ASP A 148 11.57 -1.30 13.60
C ASP A 148 10.16 -1.90 13.65
N ARG A 149 9.16 -1.07 13.39
CA ARG A 149 7.77 -1.50 13.22
C ARG A 149 7.30 -1.09 11.83
N ALA A 150 7.09 -2.07 10.98
CA ALA A 150 6.70 -1.85 9.59
C ALA A 150 5.20 -2.02 9.37
N LEU A 151 4.67 -1.21 8.46
CA LEU A 151 3.43 -1.47 7.74
C LEU A 151 3.80 -2.03 6.37
N ILE A 152 3.42 -3.27 6.11
CA ILE A 152 3.75 -4.00 4.88
C ILE A 152 2.47 -4.18 4.09
N LYS A 153 2.33 -3.42 2.98
CA LYS A 153 1.26 -3.62 2.00
C LYS A 153 1.76 -4.58 0.93
N ILE A 154 0.91 -5.53 0.56
CA ILE A 154 1.12 -6.47 -0.53
C ILE A 154 -0.12 -6.44 -1.42
N ASP A 155 0.07 -6.05 -2.69
CA ASP A 155 -0.97 -5.90 -3.69
C ASP A 155 -0.32 -6.15 -5.07
N VAL A 156 -0.22 -7.42 -5.43
CA VAL A 156 0.66 -7.91 -6.52
C VAL A 156 -0.05 -8.83 -7.52
N GLU A 157 -1.38 -8.73 -7.60
CA GLU A 157 -2.21 -9.37 -8.64
C GLU A 157 -1.94 -10.89 -8.77
N GLY A 158 -1.98 -11.62 -7.64
CA GLY A 158 -1.91 -13.10 -7.61
C GLY A 158 -0.54 -13.70 -7.27
N ALA A 159 0.44 -12.89 -6.86
CA ALA A 159 1.75 -13.36 -6.41
C ALA A 159 1.96 -13.19 -4.88
N GLU A 160 0.88 -13.06 -4.10
CA GLU A 160 0.96 -12.74 -2.67
C GLU A 160 1.73 -13.82 -1.88
N LEU A 161 1.53 -15.09 -2.21
CA LEU A 161 2.22 -16.21 -1.54
C LEU A 161 3.73 -16.20 -1.85
N GLU A 162 4.12 -15.83 -3.05
CA GLU A 162 5.53 -15.72 -3.43
C GLU A 162 6.22 -14.57 -2.69
N VAL A 163 5.55 -13.42 -2.56
CA VAL A 163 6.05 -12.30 -1.76
C VAL A 163 6.27 -12.74 -0.31
N ILE A 164 5.32 -13.46 0.29
CA ILE A 164 5.41 -13.96 1.66
C ILE A 164 6.54 -14.98 1.81
N ALA A 165 6.78 -15.83 0.81
CA ALA A 165 7.88 -16.80 0.83
C ALA A 165 9.26 -16.12 0.87
N GLY A 166 9.40 -14.92 0.26
CA GLY A 166 10.62 -14.10 0.29
C GLY A 166 10.68 -13.06 1.42
N ALA A 167 9.81 -13.19 2.45
CA ALA A 167 9.65 -12.20 3.52
C ALA A 167 9.77 -12.83 4.92
N SER A 168 10.61 -13.84 5.09
CA SER A 168 10.66 -14.66 6.31
C SER A 168 10.96 -13.86 7.59
N GLN A 169 11.88 -12.91 7.52
CA GLN A 169 12.24 -12.06 8.68
C GLN A 169 11.14 -11.05 9.04
N TRP A 170 10.24 -10.73 8.08
CA TRP A 170 9.15 -9.79 8.28
C TRP A 170 7.93 -10.42 8.94
N LEU A 171 7.79 -11.76 8.89
CA LEU A 171 6.67 -12.48 9.49
C LEU A 171 6.80 -12.54 11.03
N ASN A 172 6.67 -11.37 11.63
CA ASN A 172 6.81 -11.14 13.07
C ASN A 172 5.61 -10.30 13.57
N PRO A 173 5.02 -10.63 14.74
CA PRO A 173 3.87 -9.91 15.31
C PRO A 173 4.10 -8.42 15.59
N GLN A 174 5.35 -7.95 15.58
CA GLN A 174 5.63 -6.51 15.71
C GLN A 174 5.24 -5.69 14.48
N HIS A 175 5.11 -6.32 13.30
CA HIS A 175 4.78 -5.66 12.05
C HIS A 175 3.28 -5.74 11.76
N PHE A 176 2.80 -4.83 10.92
CA PHE A 176 1.42 -4.79 10.46
C PHE A 176 1.37 -5.14 8.97
N PHE A 177 0.42 -5.98 8.60
CA PHE A 177 0.25 -6.44 7.23
C PHE A 177 -1.10 -5.96 6.69
N LEU A 178 -1.07 -5.55 5.44
CA LEU A 178 -2.21 -5.19 4.61
C LEU A 178 -2.04 -5.92 3.28
N ILE A 179 -2.85 -6.95 3.03
CA ILE A 179 -2.70 -7.83 1.86
C ILE A 179 -3.98 -7.80 1.05
N GLU A 180 -3.92 -7.35 -0.21
CA GLU A 180 -5.01 -7.58 -1.16
C GLU A 180 -4.85 -9.01 -1.72
N VAL A 181 -5.92 -9.80 -1.64
CA VAL A 181 -5.88 -11.20 -2.06
C VAL A 181 -6.70 -11.35 -3.32
N HIS A 182 -6.06 -11.78 -4.40
CA HIS A 182 -6.68 -11.87 -5.73
C HIS A 182 -7.22 -13.27 -6.04
N GLU A 183 -6.81 -14.30 -5.29
CA GLU A 183 -7.27 -15.67 -5.45
C GLU A 183 -7.90 -16.20 -4.15
N GLU A 184 -9.10 -16.76 -4.23
CA GLU A 184 -9.81 -17.33 -3.07
C GLU A 184 -9.01 -18.40 -2.35
N ALA A 185 -8.27 -19.24 -3.11
CA ALA A 185 -7.42 -20.28 -2.55
C ALA A 185 -6.36 -19.75 -1.59
N PHE A 186 -5.88 -18.53 -1.81
CA PHE A 186 -4.83 -17.91 -0.99
C PHE A 186 -5.34 -17.41 0.37
N LEU A 187 -6.62 -17.10 0.50
CA LEU A 187 -7.20 -16.64 1.77
C LEU A 187 -6.92 -17.58 2.93
N LYS A 188 -7.18 -18.87 2.71
CA LYS A 188 -6.98 -19.90 3.75
C LYS A 188 -5.50 -20.09 4.06
N GLN A 189 -4.66 -20.12 3.02
CA GLN A 189 -3.22 -20.34 3.15
C GLN A 189 -2.56 -19.19 3.90
N LEU A 190 -2.86 -17.94 3.52
CA LEU A 190 -2.32 -16.74 4.19
C LEU A 190 -2.77 -16.69 5.65
N LYS A 191 -4.06 -16.87 5.94
CA LYS A 191 -4.56 -16.89 7.32
C LYS A 191 -3.87 -17.95 8.19
N GLN A 192 -3.60 -19.14 7.63
CA GLN A 192 -2.90 -20.19 8.33
C GLN A 192 -1.43 -19.82 8.55
N GLN A 193 -0.68 -19.45 7.49
CA GLN A 193 0.75 -19.11 7.59
C GLN A 193 1.03 -18.00 8.59
N PHE A 194 0.17 -16.98 8.60
CA PHE A 194 0.29 -15.86 9.53
C PHE A 194 -0.15 -16.24 10.94
N GLY A 195 -1.21 -17.05 11.08
CA GLY A 195 -1.69 -17.57 12.35
C GLY A 195 -0.63 -18.41 13.06
N ASP A 196 0.06 -19.29 12.33
CA ASP A 196 1.15 -20.14 12.83
C ASP A 196 2.34 -19.32 13.36
N ARG A 197 2.44 -18.05 12.93
CA ARG A 197 3.45 -17.07 13.38
C ARG A 197 2.95 -16.08 14.43
N GLY A 198 1.73 -16.31 14.95
CA GLY A 198 1.12 -15.41 15.94
C GLY A 198 0.64 -14.07 15.37
N ILE A 199 0.41 -13.99 14.07
CA ILE A 199 -0.08 -12.79 13.38
C ILE A 199 -1.50 -13.06 12.84
N PRO A 200 -2.55 -12.97 13.65
CA PRO A 200 -3.90 -13.24 13.15
C PRO A 200 -4.31 -12.20 12.11
N LEU A 201 -4.81 -12.65 10.97
CA LEU A 201 -5.32 -11.81 9.90
C LEU A 201 -6.85 -11.73 9.95
N LYS A 202 -7.37 -10.51 9.87
CA LYS A 202 -8.80 -10.21 9.75
C LYS A 202 -9.13 -9.82 8.30
N GLN A 203 -10.18 -10.40 7.77
CA GLN A 203 -10.72 -10.01 6.46
C GLN A 203 -11.53 -8.72 6.57
N VAL A 204 -11.27 -7.79 5.66
CA VAL A 204 -12.02 -6.54 5.51
C VAL A 204 -12.80 -6.60 4.21
N ASN A 205 -14.11 -6.50 4.32
CA ASN A 205 -15.01 -6.52 3.16
C ASN A 205 -15.21 -5.11 2.62
N GLN A 206 -15.40 -5.01 1.32
CA GLN A 206 -15.82 -3.75 0.70
C GLN A 206 -17.20 -3.32 1.19
N HIS A 207 -17.31 -2.03 1.51
CA HIS A 207 -18.59 -1.40 1.82
C HIS A 207 -18.98 -0.42 0.71
N PRO A 208 -20.16 -0.59 0.06
CA PRO A 208 -20.61 0.34 -0.95
C PRO A 208 -20.87 1.71 -0.32
N LEU A 209 -20.34 2.75 -0.97
CA LEU A 209 -20.66 4.13 -0.57
C LEU A 209 -22.05 4.50 -1.04
N PRO A 210 -22.82 5.26 -0.25
CA PRO A 210 -24.08 5.86 -0.71
C PRO A 210 -23.83 6.63 -2.02
N ILE A 211 -24.72 6.47 -3.02
CA ILE A 211 -24.68 7.14 -4.33
C ILE A 211 -23.52 6.66 -5.23
N LEU A 212 -22.29 6.49 -4.69
CA LEU A 212 -21.10 6.11 -5.45
C LEU A 212 -20.97 4.59 -5.65
N GLY A 213 -21.72 3.80 -4.88
CA GLY A 213 -21.67 2.34 -4.94
C GLY A 213 -20.32 1.74 -4.51
N ARG A 214 -20.07 0.51 -4.95
CA ARG A 214 -18.78 -0.16 -4.76
C ARG A 214 -17.73 0.37 -5.74
N GLU A 215 -16.48 0.18 -5.40
CA GLU A 215 -15.41 0.28 -6.38
C GLU A 215 -15.52 -0.87 -7.39
N THR A 216 -15.12 -0.58 -8.63
CA THR A 216 -15.08 -1.59 -9.66
C THR A 216 -13.77 -2.37 -9.49
N ARG A 217 -13.82 -3.40 -8.66
CA ARG A 217 -12.76 -4.38 -8.44
C ARG A 217 -13.30 -5.77 -8.74
N SER A 218 -12.42 -6.74 -8.91
CA SER A 218 -12.85 -8.14 -8.96
C SER A 218 -13.67 -8.47 -7.72
N PRO A 219 -14.80 -9.20 -7.84
CA PRO A 219 -15.56 -9.65 -6.68
C PRO A 219 -14.78 -10.63 -5.80
N LEU A 220 -13.64 -11.13 -6.28
CA LEU A 220 -12.74 -12.03 -5.56
C LEU A 220 -11.63 -11.34 -4.78
N ASN A 221 -11.50 -10.00 -4.92
CA ASN A 221 -10.46 -9.27 -4.18
C ASN A 221 -10.92 -9.02 -2.74
N TRP A 222 -10.12 -9.47 -1.79
CA TRP A 222 -10.31 -9.21 -0.37
C TRP A 222 -9.08 -8.57 0.24
N TRP A 223 -9.31 -7.68 1.18
CA TRP A 223 -8.26 -7.20 2.05
C TRP A 223 -8.14 -8.07 3.29
N LEU A 224 -6.91 -8.53 3.58
CA LEU A 224 -6.52 -9.07 4.88
C LEU A 224 -5.66 -8.07 5.62
N VAL A 225 -5.99 -7.80 6.87
CA VAL A 225 -5.22 -6.91 7.75
C VAL A 225 -4.79 -7.64 9.02
N SER A 226 -3.64 -7.30 9.56
CA SER A 226 -3.24 -7.78 10.89
C SER A 226 -4.28 -7.34 11.92
N ALA A 227 -4.69 -8.25 12.77
CA ALA A 227 -5.50 -7.90 13.94
C ALA A 227 -4.71 -6.92 14.80
N LEU A 228 -5.37 -5.83 15.22
CA LEU A 228 -4.77 -4.92 16.18
C LEU A 228 -4.77 -5.56 17.56
N PRO A 229 -3.73 -5.33 18.39
CA PRO A 229 -3.76 -5.77 19.77
C PRO A 229 -5.00 -5.20 20.46
N ALA A 230 -5.60 -5.99 21.33
CA ALA A 230 -6.71 -5.48 22.18
C ALA A 230 -6.22 -4.24 22.95
N PRO A 231 -7.09 -3.24 23.11
CA PRO A 231 -6.76 -2.01 23.84
C PRO A 231 -6.42 -2.28 25.30
#